data_cc66496a7a94ef6f0f001d3592f8f74d
#
_entry.id   cc66496a7a94ef6f0f001d3592f8f74d
#
_cell.length_a   1.000
_cell.length_b   1.000
_cell.length_c   1.000
_cell.angle_alpha   90.00
_cell.angle_beta   90.00
_cell.angle_gamma   90.00
#
_symmetry.space_group_name_H-M   'P 1'
#
loop_
_entity.id
_entity.type
_entity.pdbx_description
1 polymer ?
#
loop_
_entity_poly.entity_id
_entity_poly.type
_entity_poly.pdbx_seq_one_letter_code
_entity_poly.pdbx_strand_id
1 'polypeptide(L)'
;MTNYLFQPPAPAVIPIFGSDKLYPVNRIFCVGRNYEAHATEMGTVVDREAPFYFTKSPTAIVMAEGEIAYAPRTENYHYEMELVFALKSGGTNITEADALSHIFGCAAGIDMTRRDHQNKAKETRRPWDT
;
A
#
# COMPACT_ATOMS: atom_id res chain seq x y z
N MET A 1 1.01 -6.14 33.24
CA MET A 1 1.56 -6.72 31.98
C MET A 1 0.47 -7.57 31.35
N THR A 2 0.23 -7.41 30.05
CA THR A 2 -0.77 -8.23 29.34
C THR A 2 -0.19 -9.64 29.16
N ASN A 3 -0.95 -10.67 29.56
CA ASN A 3 -0.54 -12.06 29.44
C ASN A 3 -1.13 -12.63 28.15
N TYR A 4 -0.30 -12.80 27.10
CA TYR A 4 -0.72 -13.38 25.83
C TYR A 4 -0.51 -14.88 25.80
N LEU A 5 -1.41 -15.62 25.16
CA LEU A 5 -1.22 -17.06 24.93
C LEU A 5 -0.01 -17.31 24.01
N PHE A 6 0.14 -16.46 22.98
CA PHE A 6 1.32 -16.41 22.11
C PHE A 6 1.79 -14.97 22.01
N GLN A 7 3.10 -14.75 21.96
CA GLN A 7 3.62 -13.40 21.75
C GLN A 7 3.13 -12.84 20.40
N PRO A 8 2.55 -11.62 20.39
CA PRO A 8 2.18 -10.98 19.14
C PRO A 8 3.42 -10.71 18.29
N PRO A 9 3.30 -10.75 16.96
CA PRO A 9 4.42 -10.36 16.10
C PRO A 9 4.80 -8.90 16.34
N ALA A 10 6.07 -8.59 16.13
CA ALA A 10 6.53 -7.21 16.14
C ALA A 10 5.76 -6.39 15.10
N PRO A 11 5.44 -5.12 15.35
CA PRO A 11 4.79 -4.27 14.38
C PRO A 11 5.71 -4.07 13.16
N ALA A 12 5.12 -4.01 11.96
CA ALA A 12 5.84 -3.57 10.78
C ALA A 12 6.29 -2.12 10.96
N VAL A 13 7.50 -1.81 10.55
CA VAL A 13 8.10 -0.47 10.72
C VAL A 13 8.84 -0.03 9.48
N ILE A 14 8.92 1.29 9.27
CA ILE A 14 9.69 1.91 8.20
C ILE A 14 10.68 2.90 8.82
N PRO A 15 11.96 2.90 8.40
CA PRO A 15 12.94 3.86 8.88
C PRO A 15 12.57 5.28 8.43
N ILE A 16 12.87 6.26 9.28
CA ILE A 16 12.68 7.67 8.98
C ILE A 16 14.02 8.25 8.57
N PHE A 17 14.09 8.80 7.35
CA PHE A 17 15.31 9.41 6.85
C PHE A 17 15.83 10.51 7.79
N GLY A 18 17.11 10.46 8.12
CA GLY A 18 17.75 11.43 9.02
C GLY A 18 17.39 11.28 10.51
N SER A 19 16.82 10.12 10.90
CA SER A 19 16.45 9.86 12.29
C SER A 19 16.77 8.43 12.70
N ASP A 20 16.98 8.20 14.00
CA ASP A 20 17.08 6.88 14.63
C ASP A 20 15.71 6.26 14.94
N LYS A 21 14.63 7.00 14.68
CA LYS A 21 13.25 6.58 14.94
C LYS A 21 12.68 5.78 13.78
N LEU A 22 11.73 4.92 14.12
CA LEU A 22 10.98 4.10 13.16
C LEU A 22 9.52 4.55 13.12
N TYR A 23 8.93 4.57 11.94
CA TYR A 23 7.50 4.81 11.75
C TYR A 23 6.76 3.47 11.85
N PRO A 24 5.83 3.30 12.82
CA PRO A 24 5.04 2.08 12.96
C PRO A 24 3.93 2.04 11.92
N VAL A 25 3.84 0.94 11.17
CA VAL A 25 2.80 0.75 10.16
C VAL A 25 1.70 -0.14 10.72
N ASN A 26 0.51 0.41 10.83
CA ASN A 26 -0.67 -0.32 11.29
C ASN A 26 -1.55 -0.82 10.14
N ARG A 27 -1.76 0.04 9.13
CA ARG A 27 -2.57 -0.26 7.94
C ARG A 27 -1.94 0.37 6.70
N ILE A 28 -2.16 -0.27 5.56
CA ILE A 28 -1.78 0.25 4.25
C ILE A 28 -3.06 0.36 3.42
N PHE A 29 -3.35 1.56 2.96
CA PHE A 29 -4.41 1.82 1.99
C PHE A 29 -3.77 2.22 0.67
N CYS A 30 -4.19 1.56 -0.39
CA CYS A 30 -3.76 1.86 -1.74
C CYS A 30 -4.90 2.53 -2.50
N VAL A 31 -4.57 3.51 -3.34
CA VAL A 31 -5.53 4.20 -4.19
C VAL A 31 -5.42 3.63 -5.59
N GLY A 32 -6.42 2.86 -6.00
CA GLY A 32 -6.42 2.28 -7.34
C GLY A 32 -6.81 3.29 -8.41
N ARG A 33 -6.26 3.11 -9.63
CA ARG A 33 -6.57 3.93 -10.81
C ARG A 33 -6.33 5.43 -10.64
N ASN A 34 -5.37 5.80 -9.81
CA ASN A 34 -5.09 7.21 -9.52
C ASN A 34 -4.23 7.89 -10.59
N TYR A 35 -3.41 7.12 -11.31
CA TYR A 35 -2.55 7.62 -12.38
C TYR A 35 -3.20 7.42 -13.75
N GLU A 36 -3.33 8.51 -14.52
CA GLU A 36 -4.02 8.52 -15.80
C GLU A 36 -3.36 7.58 -16.84
N ALA A 37 -2.05 7.57 -16.90
CA ALA A 37 -1.29 6.68 -17.77
C ALA A 37 -1.59 5.21 -17.47
N HIS A 38 -1.56 4.82 -16.19
CA HIS A 38 -1.86 3.46 -15.75
C HIS A 38 -3.31 3.06 -16.02
N ALA A 39 -4.27 3.97 -15.79
CA ALA A 39 -5.68 3.71 -16.13
C ALA A 39 -5.86 3.43 -17.62
N THR A 40 -5.18 4.19 -18.47
CA THR A 40 -5.21 4.00 -19.94
C THR A 40 -4.62 2.65 -20.33
N GLU A 41 -3.46 2.25 -19.79
CA GLU A 41 -2.84 0.94 -20.03
C GLU A 41 -3.77 -0.22 -19.65
N MET A 42 -4.56 -0.04 -18.59
CA MET A 42 -5.53 -1.03 -18.11
C MET A 42 -6.88 -0.95 -18.84
N GLY A 43 -7.01 -0.11 -19.87
CA GLY A 43 -8.25 0.06 -20.64
C GLY A 43 -9.40 0.68 -19.83
N THR A 44 -9.07 1.48 -18.82
CA THR A 44 -10.03 2.15 -17.91
C THR A 44 -9.81 3.66 -17.93
N VAL A 45 -10.75 4.40 -17.35
CA VAL A 45 -10.68 5.85 -17.17
C VAL A 45 -10.48 6.14 -15.67
N VAL A 46 -9.72 7.18 -15.37
CA VAL A 46 -9.60 7.68 -13.99
C VAL A 46 -10.97 8.21 -13.57
N ASP A 47 -11.53 7.63 -12.52
CA ASP A 47 -12.69 8.19 -11.84
C ASP A 47 -12.18 9.18 -10.79
N ARG A 48 -12.37 10.47 -11.03
CA ARG A 48 -11.95 11.53 -10.10
C ARG A 48 -13.01 11.89 -9.08
N GLU A 49 -14.22 11.35 -9.22
CA GLU A 49 -15.33 11.63 -8.30
C GLU A 49 -15.34 10.69 -7.10
N ALA A 50 -14.94 9.43 -7.29
CA ALA A 50 -14.95 8.42 -6.24
C ALA A 50 -13.62 7.64 -6.21
N PRO A 51 -12.72 7.90 -5.27
CA PRO A 51 -11.49 7.16 -5.16
C PRO A 51 -11.76 5.68 -4.84
N PHE A 52 -11.09 4.80 -5.55
CA PHE A 52 -11.15 3.36 -5.31
C PHE A 52 -10.01 2.95 -4.38
N TYR A 53 -10.33 2.37 -3.23
CA TYR A 53 -9.37 1.93 -2.24
C TYR A 53 -9.29 0.41 -2.16
N PHE A 54 -8.07 -0.08 -1.97
CA PHE A 54 -7.80 -1.45 -1.55
C PHE A 54 -6.71 -1.44 -0.47
N THR A 55 -6.46 -2.60 0.15
CA THR A 55 -5.49 -2.68 1.24
C THR A 55 -4.43 -3.71 0.94
N LYS A 56 -3.24 -3.50 1.51
CA LYS A 56 -2.18 -4.50 1.61
C LYS A 56 -1.85 -4.75 3.07
N SER A 57 -1.40 -5.98 3.37
CA SER A 57 -0.99 -6.31 4.73
C SER A 57 0.28 -5.56 5.12
N PRO A 58 0.35 -4.95 6.31
CA PRO A 58 1.61 -4.40 6.81
C PRO A 58 2.74 -5.44 6.86
N THR A 59 2.42 -6.72 7.01
CA THR A 59 3.41 -7.81 7.00
C THR A 59 4.01 -8.08 5.61
N ALA A 60 3.46 -7.49 4.56
CA ALA A 60 3.99 -7.58 3.20
C ALA A 60 5.07 -6.51 2.90
N ILE A 61 5.37 -5.63 3.86
CA ILE A 61 6.43 -4.64 3.68
C ILE A 61 7.78 -5.34 3.61
N VAL A 62 8.51 -5.07 2.54
CA VAL A 62 9.90 -5.47 2.36
C VAL A 62 10.72 -4.22 2.19
N MET A 63 11.83 -4.11 2.94
CA MET A 63 12.75 -2.98 2.77
C MET A 63 13.52 -3.14 1.46
N ALA A 64 13.66 -2.05 0.71
CA ALA A 64 14.23 -2.04 -0.63
C ALA A 64 15.78 -2.15 -0.65
N GLU A 65 16.38 -2.76 0.36
CA GLU A 65 17.81 -3.01 0.39
C GLU A 65 18.07 -4.43 -0.12
N GLY A 66 18.42 -4.54 -1.41
CA GLY A 66 18.79 -5.81 -2.01
C GLY A 66 17.78 -6.38 -3.02
N GLU A 67 17.77 -7.68 -3.14
CA GLU A 67 16.94 -8.40 -4.10
C GLU A 67 15.57 -8.74 -3.51
N ILE A 68 14.53 -8.49 -4.29
CA ILE A 68 13.18 -8.97 -3.98
C ILE A 68 12.98 -10.28 -4.73
N ALA A 69 12.71 -11.36 -4.01
CA ALA A 69 12.42 -12.66 -4.61
C ALA A 69 11.20 -12.57 -5.53
N TYR A 70 11.30 -13.17 -6.71
CA TYR A 70 10.13 -13.30 -7.59
C TYR A 70 9.05 -14.11 -6.89
N ALA A 71 7.83 -13.56 -6.81
CA ALA A 71 6.75 -14.19 -6.09
C ALA A 71 6.39 -15.57 -6.69
N PRO A 72 6.15 -16.61 -5.87
CA PRO A 72 5.75 -17.91 -6.38
C PRO A 72 4.33 -17.87 -6.98
N ARG A 73 4.05 -18.79 -7.88
CA ARG A 73 2.72 -18.99 -8.51
C ARG A 73 2.21 -17.80 -9.31
N THR A 74 3.10 -17.02 -9.90
CA THR A 74 2.77 -15.98 -10.88
C THR A 74 3.76 -16.05 -12.03
N GLU A 75 3.28 -15.78 -13.22
CA GLU A 75 4.09 -15.62 -14.43
C GLU A 75 4.10 -14.14 -14.88
N ASN A 76 3.41 -13.29 -14.14
CA ASN A 76 3.24 -11.88 -14.48
C ASN A 76 3.33 -11.02 -13.20
N TYR A 77 4.56 -10.81 -12.72
CA TYR A 77 4.85 -10.05 -11.51
C TYR A 77 5.29 -8.63 -11.88
N HIS A 78 4.37 -7.67 -11.70
CA HIS A 78 4.56 -6.26 -12.01
C HIS A 78 5.10 -5.49 -10.81
N TYR A 79 5.87 -4.45 -11.11
CA TYR A 79 6.21 -3.39 -10.17
C TYR A 79 5.40 -2.13 -10.50
N GLU A 80 4.83 -1.49 -9.51
CA GLU A 80 4.09 -0.25 -9.64
C GLU A 80 4.75 0.79 -8.74
N MET A 81 5.34 1.83 -9.33
CA MET A 81 5.97 2.90 -8.56
C MET A 81 4.91 3.82 -7.99
N GLU A 82 4.94 4.00 -6.67
CA GLU A 82 3.91 4.73 -5.94
C GLU A 82 4.48 5.85 -5.07
N LEU A 83 3.73 6.93 -4.96
CA LEU A 83 3.96 7.95 -3.94
C LEU A 83 3.25 7.54 -2.66
N VAL A 84 4.03 7.27 -1.62
CA VAL A 84 3.53 6.81 -0.32
C VAL A 84 3.45 7.97 0.66
N PHE A 85 2.32 8.12 1.34
CA PHE A 85 2.14 9.07 2.44
C PHE A 85 2.05 8.34 3.77
N ALA A 86 2.86 8.77 4.73
CA ALA A 86 2.77 8.37 6.12
C ALA A 86 1.91 9.38 6.89
N LEU A 87 0.90 8.89 7.62
CA LEU A 87 -0.01 9.75 8.38
C LEU A 87 0.41 9.81 9.85
N LYS A 88 0.47 11.00 10.44
CA LYS A 88 0.75 11.21 11.87
C LYS A 88 -0.49 11.19 12.75
N SER A 89 -1.65 11.34 12.17
CA SER A 89 -2.92 11.36 12.89
C SER A 89 -4.06 10.88 12.01
N GLY A 90 -5.07 10.26 12.61
CA GLY A 90 -6.34 9.93 11.99
C GLY A 90 -7.37 11.04 12.22
N GLY A 91 -8.57 10.83 11.69
CA GLY A 91 -9.71 11.71 11.87
C GLY A 91 -10.95 11.20 11.14
N THR A 92 -12.06 11.91 11.32
CA THR A 92 -13.32 11.67 10.61
C THR A 92 -13.80 12.97 10.01
N ASN A 93 -14.30 12.95 8.79
CA ASN A 93 -14.78 14.14 8.08
C ASN A 93 -13.70 15.25 8.01
N ILE A 94 -12.46 14.86 7.76
CA ILE A 94 -11.34 15.80 7.59
C ILE A 94 -11.62 16.63 6.34
N THR A 95 -11.55 17.95 6.47
CA THR A 95 -11.72 18.84 5.31
C THR A 95 -10.51 18.74 4.38
N GLU A 96 -10.69 19.06 3.11
CA GLU A 96 -9.58 19.11 2.14
C GLU A 96 -8.48 20.08 2.59
N ALA A 97 -8.87 21.22 3.16
CA ALA A 97 -7.94 22.22 3.69
C ALA A 97 -7.06 21.69 4.83
N ASP A 98 -7.59 20.77 5.64
CA ASP A 98 -6.89 20.20 6.79
C ASP A 98 -6.12 18.91 6.44
N ALA A 99 -6.40 18.28 5.30
CA ALA A 99 -5.89 16.95 4.95
C ALA A 99 -4.35 16.87 5.00
N LEU A 100 -3.67 17.87 4.45
CA LEU A 100 -2.20 17.92 4.46
C LEU A 100 -1.60 18.00 5.86
N SER A 101 -2.34 18.57 6.83
CA SER A 101 -1.88 18.66 8.23
C SER A 101 -1.78 17.30 8.90
N HIS A 102 -2.42 16.25 8.36
CA HIS A 102 -2.38 14.89 8.87
C HIS A 102 -1.19 14.08 8.32
N ILE A 103 -0.48 14.58 7.31
CA ILE A 103 0.67 13.91 6.74
C ILE A 103 1.89 14.09 7.65
N PHE A 104 2.59 12.99 7.95
CA PHE A 104 3.89 12.98 8.61
C PHE A 104 5.02 13.18 7.61
N GLY A 105 4.97 12.48 6.50
CA GLY A 105 6.00 12.51 5.47
C GLY A 105 5.61 11.66 4.26
N CYS A 106 6.51 11.59 3.30
CA CYS A 106 6.31 10.81 2.08
C CYS A 106 7.55 9.98 1.75
N ALA A 107 7.35 8.96 0.93
CA ALA A 107 8.39 8.09 0.40
C ALA A 107 8.03 7.62 -1.01
N ALA A 108 9.01 7.12 -1.75
CA ALA A 108 8.74 6.27 -2.91
C ALA A 108 8.54 4.84 -2.42
N GLY A 109 7.58 4.14 -2.99
CA GLY A 109 7.31 2.74 -2.74
C GLY A 109 7.13 1.97 -4.04
N ILE A 110 7.25 0.65 -3.97
CA ILE A 110 6.94 -0.23 -5.09
C ILE A 110 5.80 -1.15 -4.65
N ASP A 111 4.65 -1.04 -5.31
CA ASP A 111 3.54 -1.97 -5.15
C ASP A 111 3.74 -3.16 -6.07
N MET A 112 4.27 -4.25 -5.49
CA MET A 112 4.47 -5.49 -6.25
C MET A 112 3.14 -6.23 -6.40
N THR A 113 2.77 -6.51 -7.66
CA THR A 113 1.47 -7.06 -8.02
C THR A 113 1.60 -8.33 -8.86
N ARG A 114 0.97 -9.41 -8.44
CA ARG A 114 0.75 -10.61 -9.27
C ARG A 114 -0.38 -10.33 -10.24
N ARG A 115 -0.06 -9.77 -11.41
CA ARG A 115 -1.03 -9.24 -12.37
C ARG A 115 -1.99 -10.29 -12.93
N ASP A 116 -1.50 -11.49 -13.16
CA ASP A 116 -2.30 -12.62 -13.61
C ASP A 116 -3.37 -13.02 -12.58
N HIS A 117 -3.01 -13.06 -11.30
CA HIS A 117 -3.95 -13.31 -10.21
C HIS A 117 -4.96 -12.18 -10.05
N GLN A 118 -4.53 -10.93 -10.13
CA GLN A 118 -5.42 -9.77 -10.09
C GLN A 118 -6.42 -9.81 -11.24
N ASN A 119 -5.97 -10.09 -12.47
CA ASN A 119 -6.87 -10.20 -13.62
C ASN A 119 -7.89 -11.31 -13.43
N LYS A 120 -7.45 -12.48 -12.94
CA LYS A 120 -8.35 -13.59 -12.65
C LYS A 120 -9.38 -13.24 -11.58
N ALA A 121 -8.98 -12.55 -10.52
CA ALA A 121 -9.88 -12.08 -9.48
C ALA A 121 -10.93 -11.10 -10.04
N LYS A 122 -10.52 -10.16 -10.90
CA LYS A 122 -11.43 -9.22 -11.59
C LYS A 122 -12.45 -9.95 -12.46
N GLU A 123 -12.01 -10.91 -13.30
CA GLU A 123 -12.89 -11.71 -14.15
C GLU A 123 -13.94 -12.48 -13.33
N THR A 124 -13.51 -13.05 -12.20
CA THR A 124 -14.36 -13.87 -11.35
C THR A 124 -15.05 -13.08 -10.23
N ARG A 125 -14.87 -11.75 -10.19
CA ARG A 125 -15.44 -10.84 -9.18
C ARG A 125 -15.07 -11.24 -7.75
N ARG A 126 -13.84 -11.69 -7.55
CA ARG A 126 -13.30 -12.06 -6.25
C ARG A 126 -12.38 -10.94 -5.72
N PRO A 127 -12.27 -10.78 -4.39
CA PRO A 127 -11.27 -9.91 -3.81
C PRO A 127 -9.86 -10.43 -4.13
N TRP A 128 -8.89 -9.52 -4.13
CA TRP A 128 -7.46 -9.86 -4.25
C TRP A 128 -6.65 -9.01 -3.28
N ASP A 129 -5.55 -9.53 -2.80
CA ASP A 129 -4.61 -8.88 -1.87
C ASP A 129 -3.16 -9.33 -2.11
N THR A 130 -2.87 -9.86 -3.31
CA THR A 130 -1.58 -10.48 -3.67
C THR A 130 -0.90 -9.78 -4.83
#